data_b5f52725f99212f3d14d8aab630bbced
#
_entry.id   b5f52725f99212f3d14d8aab630bbced
#
_cell.length_a   1.000
_cell.length_b   1.000
_cell.length_c   1.000
_cell.angle_alpha   90.00
_cell.angle_beta   90.00
_cell.angle_gamma   90.00
#
_symmetry.space_group_name_H-M   'P 1'
#
loop_
_entity.id
_entity.type
_entity.pdbx_description
1 polymer ?
#
loop_
_entity_poly.entity_id
_entity_poly.type
_entity_poly.pdbx_seq_one_letter_code
_entity_poly.pdbx_strand_id
1 'polypeptide(L)'
;MNIEIALNNINGKDVPAVTSLQVAEAFGKEHFNVLRDIETILLQVPENFRKLNFEVSEYTIQNPLTGGELPKPMYLLTKDAFTLLTMGYTGEKAMA
;
A
#
# COMPACT_ATOMS: atom_id res chain seq x y z
N MET A 1 1.84 0.90 16.90
CA MET A 1 1.32 0.67 15.53
C MET A 1 1.05 -0.81 15.34
N ASN A 2 -0.18 -1.16 15.07
CA ASN A 2 -0.57 -2.55 14.85
C ASN A 2 -0.96 -2.75 13.40
N ILE A 3 -0.05 -3.37 12.64
CA ILE A 3 -0.35 -3.75 11.26
C ILE A 3 -0.32 -5.27 11.18
N GLU A 4 -1.44 -5.85 10.79
CA GLU A 4 -1.51 -7.28 10.56
C GLU A 4 -0.83 -7.62 9.25
N ILE A 5 0.12 -8.55 9.32
CA ILE A 5 0.82 -9.03 8.14
C ILE A 5 0.23 -10.38 7.76
N ALA A 6 -0.19 -10.51 6.52
CA ALA A 6 -0.77 -11.74 6.01
C ALA A 6 -0.07 -12.13 4.73
N LEU A 7 -0.16 -13.42 4.38
CA LEU A 7 0.36 -13.89 3.10
C LEU A 7 -0.54 -13.40 1.98
N ASN A 8 0.08 -12.81 0.98
CA ASN A 8 -0.60 -12.32 -0.22
C ASN A 8 0.22 -12.69 -1.43
N ASN A 9 -0.44 -12.80 -2.57
CA ASN A 9 0.25 -13.13 -3.81
C ASN A 9 0.82 -11.87 -4.44
N ILE A 10 2.14 -11.84 -4.56
CA ILE A 10 2.83 -10.76 -5.26
C ILE A 10 3.73 -11.40 -6.31
N ASN A 11 3.48 -11.07 -7.57
CA ASN A 11 4.24 -11.58 -8.70
C ASN A 11 4.28 -13.11 -8.72
N GLY A 12 3.15 -13.74 -8.43
CA GLY A 12 3.02 -15.20 -8.48
C GLY A 12 3.53 -15.94 -7.25
N LYS A 13 3.96 -15.23 -6.21
CA LYS A 13 4.46 -15.83 -4.97
C LYS A 13 3.65 -15.36 -3.78
N ASP A 14 3.39 -16.29 -2.85
CA ASP A 14 2.76 -15.95 -1.59
C ASP A 14 3.83 -15.44 -0.64
N VAL A 15 3.74 -14.17 -0.29
CA VAL A 15 4.73 -13.51 0.57
C VAL A 15 4.02 -12.73 1.66
N PRO A 16 4.68 -12.52 2.83
CA PRO A 16 4.12 -11.62 3.84
C PRO A 16 3.98 -10.21 3.27
N ALA A 17 2.81 -9.64 3.41
CA ALA A 17 2.52 -8.32 2.84
C ALA A 17 1.47 -7.58 3.65
N VAL A 18 1.44 -6.27 3.45
CA VAL A 18 0.43 -5.40 4.01
C VAL A 18 -0.24 -4.65 2.86
N THR A 19 -1.41 -4.07 3.12
CA THR A 19 -2.12 -3.29 2.12
C THR A 19 -1.86 -1.80 2.32
N SER A 20 -2.01 -1.03 1.25
CA SER A 20 -1.93 0.42 1.35
C SER A 20 -2.98 1.01 2.29
N LEU A 21 -4.13 0.34 2.42
CA LEU A 21 -5.17 0.74 3.39
C LEU A 21 -4.67 0.62 4.82
N GLN A 22 -3.98 -0.48 5.14
CA GLN A 22 -3.41 -0.68 6.47
C GLN A 22 -2.36 0.38 6.79
N VAL A 23 -1.55 0.73 5.80
CA VAL A 23 -0.54 1.79 5.96
C VAL A 23 -1.22 3.12 6.25
N ALA A 24 -2.24 3.47 5.48
CA ALA A 24 -2.98 4.72 5.68
C ALA A 24 -3.54 4.81 7.09
N GLU A 25 -4.18 3.74 7.55
CA GLU A 25 -4.76 3.69 8.89
C GLU A 25 -3.69 3.82 9.97
N ALA A 26 -2.60 3.07 9.83
CA ALA A 26 -1.54 3.05 10.84
C ALA A 26 -0.84 4.39 10.99
N PHE A 27 -0.70 5.14 9.90
CA PHE A 27 0.00 6.43 9.92
C PHE A 27 -0.93 7.64 9.96
N GLY A 28 -2.24 7.40 10.04
CA GLY A 28 -3.21 8.49 10.10
C GLY A 28 -3.25 9.34 8.84
N LYS A 29 -3.04 8.71 7.68
CA LYS A 29 -3.04 9.40 6.39
C LYS A 29 -4.27 9.01 5.58
N GLU A 30 -4.68 9.90 4.68
CA GLU A 30 -5.71 9.58 3.72
C GLU A 30 -5.16 8.56 2.71
N HIS A 31 -5.98 7.57 2.36
CA HIS A 31 -5.52 6.50 1.46
C HIS A 31 -5.04 7.03 0.10
N PHE A 32 -5.72 8.05 -0.44
CA PHE A 32 -5.30 8.60 -1.74
C PHE A 32 -3.90 9.21 -1.68
N ASN A 33 -3.50 9.75 -0.53
CA ASN A 33 -2.15 10.28 -0.35
C ASN A 33 -1.12 9.16 -0.31
N VAL A 34 -1.47 8.04 0.35
CA VAL A 34 -0.59 6.86 0.38
C VAL A 34 -0.42 6.31 -1.04
N LEU A 35 -1.50 6.21 -1.80
CA LEU A 35 -1.44 5.74 -3.19
C LEU A 35 -0.52 6.62 -4.03
N ARG A 36 -0.62 7.94 -3.88
CA ARG A 36 0.24 8.87 -4.60
C ARG A 36 1.70 8.69 -4.22
N ASP A 37 1.97 8.50 -2.93
CA ASP A 37 3.34 8.28 -2.45
C ASP A 37 3.93 7.00 -3.02
N ILE A 38 3.11 5.94 -3.09
CA ILE A 38 3.53 4.68 -3.69
C ILE A 38 3.84 4.87 -5.17
N GLU A 39 2.97 5.57 -5.90
CA GLU A 39 3.19 5.83 -7.31
C GLU A 39 4.48 6.60 -7.57
N THR A 40 4.79 7.55 -6.69
CA THR A 40 6.05 8.29 -6.77
C THR A 40 7.25 7.36 -6.61
N ILE A 41 7.18 6.43 -5.65
CA ILE A 41 8.24 5.43 -5.44
C ILE A 41 8.40 4.55 -6.68
N LEU A 42 7.28 4.11 -7.25
CA LEU A 42 7.30 3.23 -8.42
C LEU A 42 8.01 3.86 -9.62
N LEU A 43 8.01 5.18 -9.71
CA LEU A 43 8.74 5.89 -10.76
C LEU A 43 10.25 5.94 -10.51
N GLN A 44 10.68 5.72 -9.29
CA GLN A 44 12.07 5.88 -8.88
C GLN A 44 12.83 4.57 -8.71
N VAL A 45 12.12 3.47 -8.52
CA VAL A 45 12.78 2.18 -8.26
C VAL A 45 12.92 1.38 -9.55
N PRO A 46 13.91 0.46 -9.61
CA PRO A 46 14.06 -0.42 -10.77
C PRO A 46 12.84 -1.32 -10.95
N GLU A 47 12.60 -1.73 -12.20
CA GLU A 47 11.47 -2.57 -12.54
C GLU A 47 11.44 -3.88 -11.74
N ASN A 48 12.59 -4.50 -11.54
CA ASN A 48 12.71 -5.71 -10.74
C ASN A 48 12.19 -5.53 -9.32
N PHE A 49 12.59 -4.44 -8.68
CA PHE A 49 12.15 -4.14 -7.33
C PHE A 49 10.64 -3.93 -7.30
N ARG A 50 10.13 -3.18 -8.28
CA ARG A 50 8.70 -2.89 -8.38
C ARG A 50 7.87 -4.17 -8.48
N LYS A 51 8.27 -5.06 -9.37
CA LYS A 51 7.52 -6.31 -9.61
C LYS A 51 7.52 -7.23 -8.41
N LEU A 52 8.61 -7.29 -7.67
CA LEU A 52 8.75 -8.22 -6.54
C LEU A 52 8.16 -7.69 -5.24
N ASN A 53 7.94 -6.39 -5.15
CA ASN A 53 7.59 -5.78 -3.87
C ASN A 53 6.26 -5.05 -3.86
N PHE A 54 5.66 -4.81 -5.02
CA PHE A 54 4.38 -4.11 -5.13
C PHE A 54 3.44 -4.89 -6.03
N GLU A 55 2.16 -4.92 -5.67
CA GLU A 55 1.13 -5.55 -6.49
C GLU A 55 -0.12 -4.71 -6.43
N VAL A 56 -0.68 -4.40 -7.60
CA VAL A 56 -1.97 -3.71 -7.66
C VAL A 56 -3.05 -4.69 -7.26
N SER A 57 -3.95 -4.26 -6.41
CA SER A 57 -5.07 -5.07 -5.95
C SER A 57 -6.29 -4.18 -5.80
N GLU A 58 -7.36 -4.73 -5.26
CA GLU A 58 -8.62 -4.02 -5.09
C GLU A 58 -9.24 -4.36 -3.76
N TYR A 59 -10.01 -3.41 -3.24
CA TYR A 59 -10.95 -3.64 -2.16
C TYR A 59 -12.30 -3.10 -2.62
N THR A 60 -13.37 -3.48 -1.94
CA THR A 60 -14.71 -3.03 -2.31
C THR A 60 -15.32 -2.20 -1.21
N ILE A 61 -16.11 -1.22 -1.62
CA ILE A 61 -16.98 -0.46 -0.72
C ILE A 61 -18.40 -0.63 -1.22
N GLN A 62 -19.35 -0.34 -0.34
CA GLN A 62 -20.76 -0.37 -0.75
C GLN A 62 -21.10 0.94 -1.44
N ASN A 63 -21.70 0.83 -2.62
CA ASN A 63 -22.15 2.00 -3.35
C ASN A 63 -23.40 2.55 -2.64
N PRO A 64 -23.36 3.79 -2.14
CA PRO A 64 -24.48 4.36 -1.38
C PRO A 64 -25.75 4.57 -2.22
N LEU A 65 -25.62 4.62 -3.54
CA LEU A 65 -26.75 4.85 -4.43
C LEU A 65 -27.47 3.57 -4.81
N THR A 66 -26.74 2.47 -5.02
CA THR A 66 -27.30 1.21 -5.52
C THR A 66 -27.27 0.08 -4.51
N GLY A 67 -26.44 0.20 -3.46
CA GLY A 67 -26.20 -0.87 -2.51
C GLY A 67 -25.28 -1.98 -3.02
N GLY A 68 -24.83 -1.87 -4.27
CA GLY A 68 -23.90 -2.84 -4.84
C GLY A 68 -22.46 -2.58 -4.43
N GLU A 69 -21.58 -3.48 -4.84
CA GLU A 69 -20.15 -3.34 -4.57
C GLU A 69 -19.47 -2.42 -5.56
N LEU A 70 -18.59 -1.57 -5.05
CA LEU A 70 -17.80 -0.65 -5.86
C LEU A 70 -16.31 -0.95 -5.62
N PRO A 71 -15.59 -1.45 -6.64
CA PRO A 71 -14.17 -1.74 -6.47
C PRO A 71 -13.34 -0.47 -6.41
N LYS A 72 -12.32 -0.48 -5.57
CA LYS A 72 -11.38 0.62 -5.39
C LYS A 72 -9.96 0.07 -5.45
N PRO A 73 -9.02 0.82 -6.00
CA PRO A 73 -7.64 0.34 -6.09
C PRO A 73 -6.92 0.39 -4.75
N MET A 74 -6.01 -0.55 -4.56
CA MET A 74 -5.04 -0.53 -3.47
C MET A 74 -3.79 -1.25 -3.92
N TYR A 75 -2.73 -1.15 -3.13
CA TYR A 75 -1.49 -1.89 -3.36
C TYR A 75 -1.24 -2.87 -2.25
N LEU A 76 -0.65 -4.00 -2.62
CA LEU A 76 -0.02 -4.91 -1.68
C LEU A 76 1.47 -4.56 -1.63
N LEU A 77 2.05 -4.57 -0.43
CA LEU A 77 3.43 -4.18 -0.23
C LEU A 77 4.15 -5.24 0.60
N THR A 78 5.32 -5.66 0.14
CA THR A 78 6.20 -6.49 0.94
C THR A 78 6.80 -5.66 2.07
N LYS A 79 7.55 -6.32 2.95
CA LYS A 79 8.29 -5.64 4.01
C LYS A 79 9.21 -4.57 3.44
N ASP A 80 9.93 -4.87 2.36
CA ASP A 80 10.86 -3.93 1.75
C ASP A 80 10.14 -2.72 1.17
N ALA A 81 9.00 -2.95 0.50
CA ALA A 81 8.17 -1.86 -0.01
C ALA A 81 7.62 -1.00 1.11
N PHE A 82 7.14 -1.64 2.17
CA PHE A 82 6.61 -0.95 3.35
C PHE A 82 7.70 -0.07 3.98
N THR A 83 8.90 -0.63 4.15
CA THR A 83 10.03 0.10 4.74
C THR A 83 10.38 1.33 3.91
N LEU A 84 10.47 1.15 2.60
CA LEU A 84 10.80 2.24 1.69
C LEU A 84 9.78 3.36 1.76
N LEU A 85 8.50 3.00 1.77
CA LEU A 85 7.41 3.97 1.84
C LEU A 85 7.42 4.73 3.17
N THR A 86 7.53 4.01 4.27
CA THR A 86 7.39 4.60 5.61
C THR A 86 8.64 5.33 6.09
N MET A 87 9.77 5.09 5.48
CA MET A 87 10.97 5.90 5.75
C MET A 87 10.71 7.38 5.48
N GLY A 88 10.00 7.68 4.40
CA GLY A 88 9.61 9.05 4.10
C GLY A 88 8.71 9.64 5.17
N TYR A 89 7.78 8.85 5.67
CA TYR A 89 6.86 9.31 6.71
C TYR A 89 7.58 9.61 8.02
N THR A 90 8.48 8.72 8.41
CA THR A 90 9.25 8.90 9.63
C THR A 90 10.15 10.13 9.53
N GLY A 91 10.78 10.35 8.38
CA GLY A 91 11.61 11.51 8.13
C GLY A 91 10.84 12.81 8.23
N GLU A 92 9.65 12.87 7.63
CA GLU A 92 8.78 14.03 7.72
C GLU A 92 8.41 14.34 9.16
N LYS A 93 8.09 13.32 9.91
CA LYS A 93 7.71 13.45 11.31
C LYS A 93 8.87 13.95 12.16
N ALA A 94 10.07 13.49 11.87
CA ALA A 94 11.27 13.91 12.59
C ALA A 94 11.61 15.37 12.33
N MET A 95 11.23 15.87 11.16
CA MET A 95 11.49 17.26 10.77
C MET A 95 10.42 18.24 11.23
N ALA A 96 9.28 17.72 11.57
CA ALA A 96 8.18 18.54 12.09
C ALA A 96 8.42 18.87 13.59
#